data_ad0e680acfe445194ac7b6f44d2d79c5
#
_entry.id   ad0e680acfe445194ac7b6f44d2d79c5
#
_cell.length_a   1.000
_cell.length_b   1.000
_cell.length_c   1.000
_cell.angle_alpha   90.00
_cell.angle_beta   90.00
_cell.angle_gamma   90.00
#
_symmetry.space_group_name_H-M   'P 1'
#
loop_
_entity.id
_entity.type
_entity.pdbx_description
1 polymer ?
#
loop_
_entity_poly.entity_id
_entity_poly.type
_entity_poly.pdbx_seq_one_letter_code
_entity_poly.pdbx_strand_id
1 'polypeptide(L)'
;QDAFKPDSVILVLSNPDLVQQVRTAELNWKSGQAQLDNRRADLKQQVLTQTAAVKNAEQDFNLASSTLDANEELAKQNLISQVQLKQYRAQLEQARTRLDLAKSQLDNTQSTMGSQVAPQEADVAQRRAQYDLVREQLDELQVRAGMSGIVQVVPVEQGQQVGAGTQLARVANPASLKAQLRISETQTKDLAYGQVADINTRNGHVKGRVARIDPAAQGGTVGVDVTLDGPLPPGSRADLSVDGTITIERLSNIVFVGRPSFGQDNGSVGIFHETYLVAPGTVESLYVDMPAGFGLGGAVGSVPVGGSLETARGRRDRDASAAGSGMGAGA
;
A
#
# COMPACT_ATOMS: atom_id res chain seq x y z
N GLN A 1 -20.22 7.04 23.13
CA GLN A 1 -19.77 6.85 21.74
C GLN A 1 -18.50 6.01 21.81
N ASP A 2 -18.61 4.73 21.48
CA ASP A 2 -17.48 3.80 21.55
C ASP A 2 -16.49 4.08 20.42
N ALA A 3 -15.23 4.23 20.78
CA ALA A 3 -14.17 4.39 19.80
C ALA A 3 -13.90 3.03 19.11
N PHE A 4 -14.08 2.99 17.81
CA PHE A 4 -13.78 1.80 17.00
C PHE A 4 -12.28 1.68 16.75
N LYS A 5 -11.79 0.44 16.79
CA LYS A 5 -10.43 0.10 16.35
C LYS A 5 -10.43 -0.13 14.82
N PRO A 6 -9.30 -0.07 14.14
CA PRO A 6 -9.23 -0.28 12.68
C PRO A 6 -9.90 -1.58 12.20
N ASP A 7 -9.77 -2.67 12.98
CA ASP A 7 -10.32 -3.99 12.65
C ASP A 7 -11.78 -4.20 13.08
N SER A 8 -12.40 -3.22 13.76
CA SER A 8 -13.79 -3.32 14.20
C SER A 8 -14.73 -3.35 13.00
N VAL A 9 -15.62 -4.33 12.97
CA VAL A 9 -16.65 -4.45 11.93
C VAL A 9 -17.75 -3.43 12.21
N ILE A 10 -18.06 -2.58 11.22
CA ILE A 10 -19.13 -1.59 11.27
C ILE A 10 -20.42 -2.14 10.66
N LEU A 11 -20.30 -2.82 9.53
CA LEU A 11 -21.40 -3.36 8.75
C LEU A 11 -21.03 -4.73 8.21
N VAL A 12 -22.02 -5.60 8.05
CA VAL A 12 -21.89 -6.88 7.35
C VAL A 12 -22.83 -6.86 6.17
N LEU A 13 -22.27 -7.02 4.98
CA LEU A 13 -23.03 -7.15 3.75
C LEU A 13 -23.27 -8.64 3.45
N SER A 14 -24.36 -8.96 2.77
CA SER A 14 -24.68 -10.31 2.34
C SER A 14 -24.72 -10.37 0.81
N ASN A 15 -23.98 -11.31 0.24
CA ASN A 15 -24.02 -11.61 -1.19
C ASN A 15 -24.02 -13.14 -1.40
N PRO A 16 -25.21 -13.76 -1.58
CA PRO A 16 -25.34 -15.20 -1.79
C PRO A 16 -24.60 -15.71 -3.02
N ASP A 17 -24.56 -14.92 -4.11
CA ASP A 17 -23.89 -15.30 -5.34
C ASP A 17 -22.37 -15.40 -5.14
N LEU A 18 -21.80 -14.47 -4.39
CA LEU A 18 -20.37 -14.48 -4.05
C LEU A 18 -20.01 -15.69 -3.16
N VAL A 19 -20.87 -16.04 -2.21
CA VAL A 19 -20.71 -17.27 -1.40
C VAL A 19 -20.67 -18.52 -2.29
N GLN A 20 -21.56 -18.61 -3.29
CA GLN A 20 -21.54 -19.72 -4.25
C GLN A 20 -20.30 -19.71 -5.13
N GLN A 21 -19.83 -18.55 -5.56
CA GLN A 21 -18.58 -18.44 -6.35
C GLN A 21 -17.37 -18.92 -5.56
N VAL A 22 -17.24 -18.51 -4.27
CA VAL A 22 -16.17 -18.99 -3.38
C VAL A 22 -16.20 -20.51 -3.26
N ARG A 23 -17.39 -21.07 -3.01
CA ARG A 23 -17.55 -22.53 -2.90
C ARG A 23 -17.16 -23.27 -4.17
N THR A 24 -17.56 -22.76 -5.33
CA THR A 24 -17.20 -23.34 -6.63
C THR A 24 -15.70 -23.25 -6.89
N ALA A 25 -15.09 -22.11 -6.60
CA ALA A 25 -13.64 -21.93 -6.76
C ALA A 25 -12.84 -22.84 -5.81
N GLU A 26 -13.30 -23.01 -4.57
CA GLU A 26 -12.71 -23.95 -3.61
C GLU A 26 -12.75 -25.40 -4.10
N LEU A 27 -13.89 -25.84 -4.61
CA LEU A 27 -14.04 -27.21 -5.16
C LEU A 27 -13.15 -27.42 -6.38
N ASN A 28 -13.04 -26.41 -7.27
CA ASN A 28 -12.17 -26.46 -8.44
C ASN A 28 -10.70 -26.56 -8.04
N TRP A 29 -10.27 -25.78 -7.05
CA TRP A 29 -8.91 -25.86 -6.53
C TRP A 29 -8.64 -27.23 -5.89
N LYS A 30 -9.53 -27.74 -5.02
CA LYS A 30 -9.40 -29.07 -4.41
C LYS A 30 -9.35 -30.21 -5.44
N SER A 31 -10.18 -30.10 -6.49
CA SER A 31 -10.13 -31.05 -7.60
C SER A 31 -8.79 -31.03 -8.33
N GLY A 32 -8.27 -29.85 -8.63
CA GLY A 32 -6.93 -29.71 -9.22
C GLY A 32 -5.84 -30.30 -8.34
N GLN A 33 -5.90 -30.04 -7.03
CA GLN A 33 -4.96 -30.63 -6.06
C GLN A 33 -4.99 -32.17 -6.09
N ALA A 34 -6.17 -32.77 -6.10
CA ALA A 34 -6.32 -34.21 -6.18
C ALA A 34 -5.76 -34.77 -7.50
N GLN A 35 -5.94 -34.10 -8.62
CA GLN A 35 -5.36 -34.47 -9.92
C GLN A 35 -3.82 -34.42 -9.88
N LEU A 36 -3.24 -33.39 -9.28
CA LEU A 36 -1.79 -33.28 -9.09
C LEU A 36 -1.25 -34.45 -8.24
N ASP A 37 -1.92 -34.74 -7.12
CA ASP A 37 -1.51 -35.82 -6.22
C ASP A 37 -1.58 -37.20 -6.90
N ASN A 38 -2.62 -37.46 -7.70
CA ASN A 38 -2.72 -38.65 -8.53
C ASN A 38 -1.58 -38.72 -9.55
N ARG A 39 -1.29 -37.61 -10.25
CA ARG A 39 -0.18 -37.59 -11.22
C ARG A 39 1.17 -37.87 -10.57
N ARG A 40 1.41 -37.28 -9.40
CA ARG A 40 2.64 -37.58 -8.62
C ARG A 40 2.73 -39.02 -8.19
N ALA A 41 1.59 -39.66 -7.80
CA ALA A 41 1.53 -41.05 -7.43
C ALA A 41 1.85 -41.96 -8.64
N ASP A 42 1.28 -41.66 -9.81
CA ASP A 42 1.53 -42.43 -11.04
C ASP A 42 3.02 -42.36 -11.44
N LEU A 43 3.62 -41.16 -11.41
CA LEU A 43 5.03 -40.99 -11.72
C LEU A 43 5.93 -41.72 -10.71
N LYS A 44 5.59 -41.65 -9.43
CA LYS A 44 6.31 -42.41 -8.40
C LYS A 44 6.23 -43.92 -8.66
N GLN A 45 5.07 -44.44 -9.06
CA GLN A 45 4.90 -45.86 -9.42
C GLN A 45 5.75 -46.22 -10.65
N GLN A 46 5.85 -45.36 -11.68
CA GLN A 46 6.73 -45.54 -12.82
C GLN A 46 8.19 -45.65 -12.39
N VAL A 47 8.66 -44.72 -11.53
CA VAL A 47 10.05 -44.76 -10.99
C VAL A 47 10.30 -46.08 -10.24
N LEU A 48 9.36 -46.53 -9.41
CA LEU A 48 9.47 -47.81 -8.69
C LEU A 48 9.60 -49.00 -9.67
N THR A 49 8.80 -49.01 -10.73
CA THR A 49 8.84 -50.07 -11.77
C THR A 49 10.19 -50.06 -12.49
N GLN A 50 10.71 -48.88 -12.89
CA GLN A 50 12.03 -48.76 -13.52
C GLN A 50 13.16 -49.17 -12.55
N THR A 51 13.03 -48.78 -11.28
CA THR A 51 14.00 -49.20 -10.24
C THR A 51 14.05 -50.71 -10.09
N ALA A 52 12.90 -51.40 -10.12
CA ALA A 52 12.83 -52.84 -10.08
C ALA A 52 13.48 -53.50 -11.34
N ALA A 53 13.27 -52.89 -12.52
CA ALA A 53 13.91 -53.36 -13.76
C ALA A 53 15.45 -53.25 -13.70
N VAL A 54 15.96 -52.12 -13.15
CA VAL A 54 17.42 -51.96 -12.91
C VAL A 54 17.94 -53.04 -11.95
N LYS A 55 17.22 -53.33 -10.87
CA LYS A 55 17.63 -54.34 -9.90
C LYS A 55 17.67 -55.75 -10.51
N ASN A 56 16.70 -56.09 -11.34
CA ASN A 56 16.68 -57.38 -12.06
C ASN A 56 17.85 -57.45 -13.04
N ALA A 57 18.09 -56.41 -13.83
CA ALA A 57 19.22 -56.38 -14.77
C ALA A 57 20.59 -56.42 -14.03
N GLU A 58 20.69 -55.81 -12.84
CA GLU A 58 21.88 -55.87 -11.99
C GLU A 58 22.14 -57.33 -11.48
N GLN A 59 21.09 -58.05 -11.11
CA GLN A 59 21.19 -59.43 -10.73
C GLN A 59 21.65 -60.31 -11.89
N ASP A 60 21.07 -60.12 -13.09
CA ASP A 60 21.47 -60.87 -14.30
C ASP A 60 22.96 -60.57 -14.64
N PHE A 61 23.40 -59.33 -14.55
CA PHE A 61 24.78 -58.96 -14.75
C PHE A 61 25.73 -59.62 -13.75
N ASN A 62 25.38 -59.59 -12.47
CA ASN A 62 26.20 -60.17 -11.41
C ASN A 62 26.29 -61.73 -11.57
N LEU A 63 25.19 -62.38 -11.98
CA LEU A 63 25.19 -63.80 -12.28
C LEU A 63 26.10 -64.15 -13.48
N ALA A 64 25.97 -63.36 -14.57
CA ALA A 64 26.80 -63.54 -15.78
C ALA A 64 28.30 -63.32 -15.48
N SER A 65 28.63 -62.27 -14.67
CA SER A 65 29.97 -62.00 -14.21
C SER A 65 30.56 -63.16 -13.41
N SER A 66 29.85 -63.61 -12.38
CA SER A 66 30.32 -64.73 -11.54
C SER A 66 30.48 -66.01 -12.34
N THR A 67 29.59 -66.26 -13.33
CA THR A 67 29.70 -67.38 -14.24
C THR A 67 30.91 -67.30 -15.11
N LEU A 68 31.19 -66.09 -15.66
CA LEU A 68 32.40 -65.92 -16.46
C LEU A 68 33.68 -66.09 -15.63
N ASP A 69 33.73 -65.48 -14.43
CA ASP A 69 34.89 -65.57 -13.53
C ASP A 69 35.24 -67.05 -13.18
N ALA A 70 34.22 -67.82 -12.84
CA ALA A 70 34.38 -69.25 -12.55
C ALA A 70 34.90 -70.02 -13.77
N ASN A 71 34.37 -69.73 -14.99
CA ASN A 71 34.77 -70.39 -16.21
C ASN A 71 36.15 -69.90 -16.75
N GLU A 72 36.55 -68.68 -16.47
CA GLU A 72 37.91 -68.22 -16.79
C GLU A 72 38.98 -68.99 -16.00
N GLU A 73 38.69 -69.32 -14.75
CA GLU A 73 39.59 -70.17 -13.94
C GLU A 73 39.69 -71.63 -14.52
N LEU A 74 38.56 -72.21 -14.96
CA LEU A 74 38.55 -73.49 -15.62
C LEU A 74 39.26 -73.44 -17.01
N ALA A 75 39.17 -72.33 -17.74
CA ALA A 75 39.85 -72.14 -19.01
C ALA A 75 41.39 -72.11 -18.85
N LYS A 76 41.88 -71.47 -17.76
CA LYS A 76 43.33 -71.46 -17.42
C LYS A 76 43.85 -72.89 -17.19
N GLN A 77 43.00 -73.79 -16.72
CA GLN A 77 43.34 -75.20 -16.53
C GLN A 77 43.05 -76.09 -17.77
N ASN A 78 42.70 -75.48 -18.95
CA ASN A 78 42.34 -76.11 -20.18
C ASN A 78 41.11 -77.11 -20.05
N LEU A 79 40.22 -76.84 -19.11
CA LEU A 79 39.06 -77.71 -18.88
C LEU A 79 37.81 -77.29 -19.69
N ILE A 80 37.83 -76.12 -20.33
CA ILE A 80 36.74 -75.66 -21.21
C ILE A 80 37.32 -75.15 -22.57
N SER A 81 36.48 -75.17 -23.62
CA SER A 81 36.89 -74.70 -24.96
C SER A 81 36.87 -73.19 -25.06
N GLN A 82 37.73 -72.64 -25.93
CA GLN A 82 37.76 -71.17 -26.23
C GLN A 82 36.42 -70.66 -26.79
N VAL A 83 35.66 -71.49 -27.46
CA VAL A 83 34.33 -71.15 -27.99
C VAL A 83 33.36 -70.93 -26.87
N GLN A 84 33.35 -71.82 -25.84
CA GLN A 84 32.53 -71.68 -24.66
C GLN A 84 32.89 -70.40 -23.86
N LEU A 85 34.17 -70.13 -23.70
CA LEU A 85 34.60 -68.89 -23.00
C LEU A 85 34.14 -67.64 -23.75
N LYS A 86 34.18 -67.61 -25.08
CA LYS A 86 33.62 -66.51 -25.88
C LYS A 86 32.13 -66.36 -25.70
N GLN A 87 31.37 -67.44 -25.51
CA GLN A 87 29.94 -67.39 -25.25
C GLN A 87 29.63 -66.73 -23.86
N TYR A 88 30.36 -67.09 -22.81
CA TYR A 88 30.19 -66.48 -21.50
C TYR A 88 30.55 -64.98 -21.52
N ARG A 89 31.61 -64.56 -22.24
CA ARG A 89 31.93 -63.16 -22.45
C ARG A 89 30.82 -62.41 -23.18
N ALA A 90 30.24 -63.01 -24.22
CA ALA A 90 29.12 -62.41 -24.94
C ALA A 90 27.85 -62.29 -24.06
N GLN A 91 27.60 -63.28 -23.19
CA GLN A 91 26.51 -63.21 -22.23
C GLN A 91 26.70 -62.09 -21.21
N LEU A 92 27.92 -61.88 -20.69
CA LEU A 92 28.22 -60.78 -19.79
C LEU A 92 28.02 -59.40 -20.48
N GLU A 93 28.51 -59.22 -21.71
CA GLU A 93 28.31 -58.00 -22.46
C GLU A 93 26.84 -57.73 -22.78
N GLN A 94 26.06 -58.78 -23.06
CA GLN A 94 24.62 -58.66 -23.25
C GLN A 94 23.91 -58.21 -21.93
N ALA A 95 24.27 -58.81 -20.78
CA ALA A 95 23.73 -58.47 -19.47
C ALA A 95 24.12 -57.02 -19.08
N ARG A 96 25.37 -56.61 -19.38
CA ARG A 96 25.87 -55.26 -19.18
C ARG A 96 25.06 -54.23 -19.98
N THR A 97 24.87 -54.48 -21.27
CA THR A 97 24.07 -53.62 -22.14
C THR A 97 22.62 -53.46 -21.62
N ARG A 98 22.01 -54.57 -21.13
CA ARG A 98 20.68 -54.49 -20.53
C ARG A 98 20.65 -53.65 -19.27
N LEU A 99 21.68 -53.79 -18.40
CA LEU A 99 21.80 -53.00 -17.18
C LEU A 99 21.95 -51.48 -17.48
N ASP A 100 22.82 -51.15 -18.44
CA ASP A 100 23.08 -49.78 -18.87
C ASP A 100 21.80 -49.16 -19.47
N LEU A 101 21.07 -49.90 -20.29
CA LEU A 101 19.79 -49.46 -20.84
C LEU A 101 18.75 -49.24 -19.71
N ALA A 102 18.61 -50.16 -18.77
CA ALA A 102 17.68 -50.01 -17.65
C ALA A 102 18.01 -48.81 -16.75
N LYS A 103 19.31 -48.57 -16.50
CA LYS A 103 19.78 -47.37 -15.78
C LYS A 103 19.45 -46.10 -16.53
N SER A 104 19.70 -46.02 -17.85
CA SER A 104 19.36 -44.89 -18.68
C SER A 104 17.86 -44.60 -18.71
N GLN A 105 17.01 -45.64 -18.72
CA GLN A 105 15.55 -45.47 -18.66
C GLN A 105 15.10 -44.89 -17.32
N LEU A 106 15.69 -45.39 -16.20
CA LEU A 106 15.42 -44.83 -14.88
C LEU A 106 15.82 -43.36 -14.77
N ASP A 107 17.02 -43.04 -15.19
CA ASP A 107 17.55 -41.68 -15.19
C ASP A 107 16.67 -40.74 -16.02
N ASN A 108 16.28 -41.13 -17.23
CA ASN A 108 15.36 -40.36 -18.07
C ASN A 108 13.98 -40.18 -17.40
N THR A 109 13.44 -41.22 -16.75
CA THR A 109 12.17 -41.12 -16.03
C THR A 109 12.27 -40.14 -14.85
N GLN A 110 13.37 -40.20 -14.11
CA GLN A 110 13.60 -39.29 -12.97
C GLN A 110 13.83 -37.82 -13.42
N SER A 111 14.64 -37.61 -14.44
CA SER A 111 14.97 -36.28 -14.94
C SER A 111 13.76 -35.58 -15.57
N THR A 112 12.85 -36.32 -16.22
CA THR A 112 11.63 -35.77 -16.82
C THR A 112 10.46 -35.61 -15.84
N MET A 113 10.54 -36.19 -14.64
CA MET A 113 9.45 -36.19 -13.67
C MET A 113 9.01 -34.73 -13.29
N GLY A 114 9.97 -33.84 -13.07
CA GLY A 114 9.69 -32.44 -12.73
C GLY A 114 8.93 -31.71 -13.86
N SER A 115 9.38 -31.88 -15.10
CA SER A 115 8.74 -31.25 -16.26
C SER A 115 7.32 -31.80 -16.53
N GLN A 116 7.05 -33.04 -16.15
CA GLN A 116 5.73 -33.66 -16.30
C GLN A 116 4.74 -33.22 -15.20
N VAL A 117 5.23 -32.77 -14.05
CA VAL A 117 4.41 -32.28 -12.93
C VAL A 117 4.16 -30.77 -13.02
N ALA A 118 5.11 -30.03 -13.54
CA ALA A 118 5.07 -28.57 -13.59
C ALA A 118 3.79 -27.96 -14.21
N PRO A 119 3.19 -28.49 -15.30
CA PRO A 119 1.94 -27.96 -15.83
C PRO A 119 0.77 -28.11 -14.86
N GLN A 120 0.68 -29.23 -14.15
CA GLN A 120 -0.38 -29.46 -13.16
C GLN A 120 -0.18 -28.59 -11.91
N GLU A 121 1.06 -28.35 -11.50
CA GLU A 121 1.38 -27.42 -10.41
C GLU A 121 0.98 -25.99 -10.77
N ALA A 122 1.23 -25.59 -12.00
CA ALA A 122 0.81 -24.27 -12.51
C ALA A 122 -0.72 -24.14 -12.57
N ASP A 123 -1.44 -25.17 -13.02
CA ASP A 123 -2.91 -25.20 -13.02
C ASP A 123 -3.49 -25.10 -11.60
N VAL A 124 -2.94 -25.85 -10.66
CA VAL A 124 -3.35 -25.80 -9.24
C VAL A 124 -3.07 -24.41 -8.65
N ALA A 125 -1.92 -23.80 -8.95
CA ALA A 125 -1.58 -22.47 -8.51
C ALA A 125 -2.55 -21.41 -9.08
N GLN A 126 -2.92 -21.51 -10.35
CA GLN A 126 -3.91 -20.64 -10.98
C GLN A 126 -5.29 -20.77 -10.32
N ARG A 127 -5.76 -22.02 -10.08
CA ARG A 127 -7.06 -22.27 -9.43
C ARG A 127 -7.06 -21.76 -7.98
N ARG A 128 -5.92 -21.86 -7.29
CA ARG A 128 -5.77 -21.32 -5.94
C ARG A 128 -5.84 -19.80 -5.94
N ALA A 129 -5.15 -19.15 -6.84
CA ALA A 129 -5.20 -17.69 -6.97
C ALA A 129 -6.63 -17.19 -7.23
N GLN A 130 -7.39 -17.92 -8.07
CA GLN A 130 -8.81 -17.61 -8.30
C GLN A 130 -9.67 -17.79 -7.04
N TYR A 131 -9.44 -18.85 -6.27
CA TYR A 131 -10.12 -19.08 -4.99
C TYR A 131 -9.78 -17.96 -3.98
N ASP A 132 -8.49 -17.63 -3.83
CA ASP A 132 -8.02 -16.59 -2.90
C ASP A 132 -8.64 -15.22 -3.26
N LEU A 133 -8.73 -14.88 -4.56
CA LEU A 133 -9.35 -13.64 -5.04
C LEU A 133 -10.84 -13.54 -4.64
N VAL A 134 -11.64 -14.55 -4.95
CA VAL A 134 -13.08 -14.50 -4.63
C VAL A 134 -13.33 -14.60 -3.13
N ARG A 135 -12.45 -15.24 -2.39
CA ARG A 135 -12.50 -15.28 -0.93
C ARG A 135 -12.20 -13.91 -0.31
N GLU A 136 -11.20 -13.20 -0.81
CA GLU A 136 -10.90 -11.82 -0.38
C GLU A 136 -12.11 -10.91 -0.60
N GLN A 137 -12.76 -11.01 -1.77
CA GLN A 137 -14.01 -10.28 -2.04
C GLN A 137 -15.12 -10.62 -1.04
N LEU A 138 -15.23 -11.89 -0.60
CA LEU A 138 -16.19 -12.29 0.41
C LEU A 138 -15.85 -11.71 1.79
N ASP A 139 -14.57 -11.70 2.15
CA ASP A 139 -14.09 -11.12 3.40
C ASP A 139 -14.29 -9.60 3.44
N GLU A 140 -14.23 -8.92 2.29
CA GLU A 140 -14.52 -7.48 2.14
C GLU A 140 -15.99 -7.13 2.42
N LEU A 141 -16.92 -8.08 2.37
CA LEU A 141 -18.30 -7.86 2.79
C LEU A 141 -18.43 -7.54 4.30
N GLN A 142 -17.40 -7.84 5.08
CA GLN A 142 -17.26 -7.34 6.44
C GLN A 142 -16.60 -5.96 6.42
N VAL A 143 -17.41 -4.92 6.35
CA VAL A 143 -16.93 -3.54 6.31
C VAL A 143 -16.33 -3.17 7.66
N ARG A 144 -15.01 -2.94 7.68
CA ARG A 144 -14.24 -2.57 8.87
C ARG A 144 -13.98 -1.08 8.92
N ALA A 145 -13.73 -0.56 10.11
CA ALA A 145 -13.49 0.86 10.34
C ALA A 145 -12.27 1.40 9.58
N GLY A 146 -11.23 0.59 9.35
CA GLY A 146 -10.01 0.95 8.64
C GLY A 146 -9.12 1.94 9.38
N MET A 147 -9.66 2.64 10.38
CA MET A 147 -8.94 3.59 11.23
C MET A 147 -9.54 3.62 12.63
N SER A 148 -8.74 4.04 13.61
CA SER A 148 -9.27 4.32 14.95
C SER A 148 -10.10 5.60 14.92
N GLY A 149 -11.32 5.53 15.41
CA GLY A 149 -12.21 6.70 15.40
C GLY A 149 -13.63 6.40 15.85
N ILE A 150 -14.51 7.34 15.59
CA ILE A 150 -15.94 7.26 15.90
C ILE A 150 -16.71 7.24 14.57
N VAL A 151 -17.68 6.36 14.45
CA VAL A 151 -18.60 6.35 13.30
C VAL A 151 -19.49 7.60 13.38
N GLN A 152 -19.41 8.46 12.37
CA GLN A 152 -20.20 9.69 12.29
C GLN A 152 -21.56 9.45 11.66
N VAL A 153 -21.58 8.75 10.54
CA VAL A 153 -22.78 8.51 9.74
C VAL A 153 -22.71 7.13 9.11
N VAL A 154 -23.82 6.43 9.16
CA VAL A 154 -24.11 5.20 8.42
C VAL A 154 -25.35 5.50 7.57
N PRO A 155 -25.19 5.88 6.29
CA PRO A 155 -26.30 6.33 5.44
C PRO A 155 -27.13 5.19 4.85
N VAL A 156 -26.88 3.95 5.27
CA VAL A 156 -27.56 2.74 4.77
C VAL A 156 -28.39 2.08 5.86
N GLU A 157 -29.53 1.52 5.47
CA GLU A 157 -30.44 0.81 6.36
C GLU A 157 -30.29 -0.71 6.22
N GLN A 158 -30.67 -1.43 7.28
CA GLN A 158 -30.67 -2.89 7.25
C GLN A 158 -31.64 -3.42 6.19
N GLY A 159 -31.17 -4.32 5.32
CA GLY A 159 -31.95 -4.85 4.19
C GLY A 159 -31.89 -4.02 2.92
N GLN A 160 -31.25 -2.86 2.95
CA GLN A 160 -31.04 -2.03 1.76
C GLN A 160 -30.04 -2.69 0.80
N GLN A 161 -30.37 -2.70 -0.49
CA GLN A 161 -29.44 -3.12 -1.54
C GLN A 161 -28.45 -1.98 -1.84
N VAL A 162 -27.15 -2.30 -1.83
CA VAL A 162 -26.07 -1.37 -2.11
C VAL A 162 -25.23 -1.84 -3.29
N GLY A 163 -24.78 -0.91 -4.10
CA GLY A 163 -23.92 -1.19 -5.26
C GLY A 163 -22.46 -0.81 -4.97
N ALA A 164 -21.57 -1.20 -5.88
CA ALA A 164 -20.17 -0.80 -5.80
C ALA A 164 -20.04 0.73 -5.84
N GLY A 165 -19.16 1.30 -4.96
CA GLY A 165 -18.97 2.74 -4.85
C GLY A 165 -19.96 3.46 -3.91
N THR A 166 -20.95 2.77 -3.34
CA THR A 166 -21.86 3.36 -2.35
C THR A 166 -21.11 3.65 -1.06
N GLN A 167 -21.30 4.86 -0.51
CA GLN A 167 -20.77 5.22 0.81
C GLN A 167 -21.53 4.48 1.90
N LEU A 168 -20.85 3.57 2.61
CA LEU A 168 -21.48 2.73 3.65
C LEU A 168 -21.37 3.31 5.06
N ALA A 169 -20.26 3.97 5.34
CA ALA A 169 -20.04 4.63 6.64
C ALA A 169 -19.02 5.76 6.52
N ARG A 170 -19.07 6.70 7.44
CA ARG A 170 -18.04 7.72 7.64
C ARG A 170 -17.47 7.56 9.04
N VAL A 171 -16.16 7.32 9.13
CA VAL A 171 -15.42 7.24 10.38
C VAL A 171 -14.55 8.49 10.51
N ALA A 172 -14.57 9.13 11.66
CA ALA A 172 -13.74 10.29 11.97
C ALA A 172 -12.85 10.00 13.18
N ASN A 173 -11.60 10.43 13.10
CA ASN A 173 -10.71 10.40 14.25
C ASN A 173 -10.75 11.74 14.99
N PRO A 174 -11.34 11.82 16.19
CA PRO A 174 -11.45 13.06 16.93
C PRO A 174 -10.10 13.56 17.47
N ALA A 175 -9.07 12.69 17.53
CA ALA A 175 -7.74 13.06 17.99
C ALA A 175 -6.89 13.72 16.90
N SER A 176 -7.30 13.62 15.61
CA SER A 176 -6.56 14.16 14.48
C SER A 176 -7.50 14.96 13.58
N LEU A 177 -7.78 16.19 13.99
CA LEU A 177 -8.54 17.13 13.20
C LEU A 177 -7.61 18.13 12.53
N LYS A 178 -8.01 18.60 11.35
CA LYS A 178 -7.40 19.75 10.66
C LYS A 178 -8.46 20.84 10.49
N ALA A 179 -8.03 22.09 10.49
CA ALA A 179 -8.92 23.18 10.11
C ALA A 179 -8.76 23.46 8.61
N GLN A 180 -9.87 23.50 7.89
CA GLN A 180 -9.90 23.95 6.51
C GLN A 180 -10.46 25.36 6.47
N LEU A 181 -9.60 26.32 6.12
CA LEU A 181 -9.95 27.74 6.01
C LEU A 181 -10.19 28.10 4.56
N ARG A 182 -11.14 29.01 4.32
CA ARG A 182 -11.39 29.59 3.00
C ARG A 182 -10.94 31.05 3.01
N ILE A 183 -9.94 31.37 2.19
CA ILE A 183 -9.31 32.68 2.16
C ILE A 183 -9.58 33.32 0.81
N SER A 184 -9.88 34.61 0.78
CA SER A 184 -10.03 35.33 -0.48
C SER A 184 -8.75 35.27 -1.31
N GLU A 185 -8.86 35.05 -2.62
CA GLU A 185 -7.73 34.98 -3.55
C GLU A 185 -6.81 36.23 -3.45
N THR A 186 -7.38 37.41 -3.19
CA THR A 186 -6.62 38.65 -3.04
C THR A 186 -5.68 38.66 -1.84
N GLN A 187 -5.99 37.86 -0.80
CA GLN A 187 -5.25 37.76 0.45
C GLN A 187 -4.29 36.55 0.50
N THR A 188 -4.34 35.70 -0.52
CA THR A 188 -3.49 34.50 -0.56
C THR A 188 -2.07 34.76 -1.08
N LYS A 189 -1.80 35.94 -1.64
CA LYS A 189 -0.49 36.27 -2.23
C LYS A 189 0.67 36.21 -1.23
N ASP A 190 0.40 36.49 0.04
CA ASP A 190 1.41 36.58 1.10
C ASP A 190 1.38 35.32 2.02
N LEU A 191 0.57 34.33 1.64
CA LEU A 191 0.48 33.08 2.40
C LEU A 191 1.62 32.12 2.06
N ALA A 192 2.28 31.62 3.08
CA ALA A 192 3.33 30.61 2.96
C ALA A 192 3.10 29.41 3.86
N TYR A 193 3.66 28.27 3.44
CA TYR A 193 3.66 27.04 4.25
C TYR A 193 4.36 27.29 5.60
N GLY A 194 3.79 26.72 6.66
CA GLY A 194 4.37 26.81 8.01
C GLY A 194 4.01 28.06 8.78
N GLN A 195 3.29 29.03 8.20
CA GLN A 195 2.80 30.19 8.94
C GLN A 195 1.88 29.78 10.09
N VAL A 196 1.97 30.51 11.19
CA VAL A 196 1.18 30.26 12.39
C VAL A 196 -0.25 30.77 12.18
N ALA A 197 -1.19 29.89 12.50
CA ALA A 197 -2.62 30.21 12.49
C ALA A 197 -3.19 30.08 13.92
N ASP A 198 -4.10 30.93 14.28
CA ASP A 198 -4.93 30.84 15.49
C ASP A 198 -6.36 30.51 15.08
N ILE A 199 -6.82 29.34 15.48
CA ILE A 199 -8.14 28.81 15.13
C ILE A 199 -9.08 28.93 16.31
N ASN A 200 -10.13 29.71 16.14
CA ASN A 200 -11.21 29.85 17.10
C ASN A 200 -12.32 28.83 16.83
N THR A 201 -12.46 27.86 17.71
CA THR A 201 -13.48 26.79 17.63
C THR A 201 -14.79 27.19 18.33
N ARG A 202 -14.96 28.43 18.72
CA ARG A 202 -16.04 28.95 19.61
C ARG A 202 -16.01 28.41 21.05
N ASN A 203 -15.34 27.29 21.27
CA ASN A 203 -15.14 26.69 22.60
C ASN A 203 -13.71 26.91 23.13
N GLY A 204 -12.86 27.56 22.34
CA GLY A 204 -11.47 27.84 22.67
C GLY A 204 -10.61 28.11 21.45
N HIS A 205 -9.42 28.61 21.68
CA HIS A 205 -8.43 28.88 20.65
C HIS A 205 -7.41 27.76 20.57
N VAL A 206 -7.06 27.36 19.35
CA VAL A 206 -6.02 26.36 19.09
C VAL A 206 -5.04 26.96 18.08
N LYS A 207 -3.76 26.89 18.41
CA LYS A 207 -2.71 27.25 17.47
C LYS A 207 -2.52 26.14 16.45
N GLY A 208 -2.19 26.53 15.22
CA GLY A 208 -1.91 25.61 14.14
C GLY A 208 -0.91 26.19 13.17
N ARG A 209 -0.58 25.41 12.16
CA ARG A 209 0.33 25.82 11.08
C ARG A 209 -0.28 25.50 9.73
N VAL A 210 -0.06 26.39 8.77
CA VAL A 210 -0.46 26.17 7.38
C VAL A 210 0.31 24.96 6.83
N ALA A 211 -0.43 23.88 6.54
CA ALA A 211 0.12 22.65 6.01
C ALA A 211 -0.04 22.52 4.50
N ARG A 212 -1.12 23.08 3.96
CA ARG A 212 -1.42 23.01 2.53
C ARG A 212 -2.21 24.24 2.09
N ILE A 213 -1.88 24.75 0.91
CA ILE A 213 -2.62 25.80 0.22
C ILE A 213 -3.06 25.21 -1.12
N ASP A 214 -4.36 25.23 -1.41
CA ASP A 214 -4.86 24.73 -2.68
C ASP A 214 -4.40 25.62 -3.84
N PRO A 215 -3.88 25.05 -4.93
CA PRO A 215 -3.37 25.84 -6.06
C PRO A 215 -4.47 26.50 -6.89
N ALA A 216 -5.72 26.06 -6.73
CA ALA A 216 -6.87 26.53 -7.49
C ALA A 216 -7.85 27.28 -6.59
N ALA A 217 -8.24 28.48 -7.02
CA ALA A 217 -9.33 29.22 -6.39
C ALA A 217 -10.69 28.63 -6.84
N GLN A 218 -11.59 28.45 -5.90
CA GLN A 218 -12.98 28.04 -6.14
C GLN A 218 -13.93 29.13 -5.62
N GLY A 219 -14.70 29.73 -6.53
CA GLY A 219 -15.63 30.79 -6.16
C GLY A 219 -14.93 32.01 -5.54
N GLY A 220 -13.72 32.39 -6.00
CA GLY A 220 -12.95 33.52 -5.49
C GLY A 220 -12.28 33.28 -4.14
N THR A 221 -12.28 32.05 -3.66
CA THR A 221 -11.60 31.68 -2.41
C THR A 221 -10.65 30.51 -2.65
N VAL A 222 -9.56 30.48 -1.89
CA VAL A 222 -8.55 29.43 -1.87
C VAL A 222 -8.69 28.63 -0.58
N GLY A 223 -8.69 27.30 -0.67
CA GLY A 223 -8.70 26.39 0.47
C GLY A 223 -7.32 26.29 1.12
N VAL A 224 -7.25 26.47 2.42
CA VAL A 224 -6.01 26.37 3.20
C VAL A 224 -6.22 25.37 4.34
N ASP A 225 -5.46 24.28 4.31
CA ASP A 225 -5.47 23.27 5.38
C ASP A 225 -4.46 23.70 6.47
N VAL A 226 -4.93 23.77 7.70
CA VAL A 226 -4.13 24.10 8.88
C VAL A 226 -4.09 22.87 9.80
N THR A 227 -2.89 22.40 10.09
CA THR A 227 -2.67 21.37 11.11
C THR A 227 -2.71 22.02 12.48
N LEU A 228 -3.46 21.44 13.40
CA LEU A 228 -3.62 21.95 14.75
C LEU A 228 -2.49 21.46 15.66
N ASP A 229 -1.86 22.37 16.37
CA ASP A 229 -0.77 22.09 17.31
C ASP A 229 -1.35 22.08 18.74
N GLY A 230 -1.31 20.93 19.41
CA GLY A 230 -1.72 20.80 20.80
C GLY A 230 -3.09 20.16 21.04
N PRO A 231 -3.53 20.09 22.31
CA PRO A 231 -4.79 19.47 22.66
C PRO A 231 -5.98 20.30 22.16
N LEU A 232 -6.96 19.60 21.61
CA LEU A 232 -8.19 20.22 21.12
C LEU A 232 -9.07 20.67 22.29
N PRO A 233 -9.76 21.81 22.21
CA PRO A 233 -10.72 22.24 23.20
C PRO A 233 -11.86 21.23 23.39
N PRO A 234 -12.47 21.16 24.59
CA PRO A 234 -13.62 20.31 24.82
C PRO A 234 -14.75 20.62 23.84
N GLY A 235 -15.35 19.58 23.25
CA GLY A 235 -16.42 19.76 22.27
C GLY A 235 -15.99 19.96 20.83
N SER A 236 -14.68 19.89 20.52
CA SER A 236 -14.20 19.88 19.13
C SER A 236 -14.71 18.62 18.43
N ARG A 237 -15.35 18.82 17.27
CA ARG A 237 -15.92 17.76 16.43
C ARG A 237 -15.53 18.00 14.97
N ALA A 238 -15.48 16.94 14.19
CA ALA A 238 -15.39 17.09 12.75
C ALA A 238 -16.61 17.86 12.21
N ASP A 239 -16.41 18.60 11.14
CA ASP A 239 -17.41 19.47 10.48
C ASP A 239 -17.90 20.65 11.36
N LEU A 240 -17.20 20.98 12.45
CA LEU A 240 -17.46 22.19 13.23
C LEU A 240 -16.99 23.42 12.44
N SER A 241 -17.87 24.41 12.31
CA SER A 241 -17.48 25.71 11.74
C SER A 241 -16.52 26.45 12.68
N VAL A 242 -15.41 26.89 12.13
CA VAL A 242 -14.35 27.58 12.85
C VAL A 242 -13.95 28.86 12.14
N ASP A 243 -13.50 29.84 12.90
CA ASP A 243 -12.90 31.05 12.40
C ASP A 243 -11.39 30.97 12.66
N GLY A 244 -10.56 31.39 11.69
CA GLY A 244 -9.12 31.35 11.83
C GLY A 244 -8.46 32.66 11.47
N THR A 245 -7.34 32.94 12.11
CA THR A 245 -6.47 34.09 11.79
C THR A 245 -5.08 33.54 11.49
N ILE A 246 -4.58 33.81 10.29
CA ILE A 246 -3.21 33.46 9.88
C ILE A 246 -2.30 34.66 10.04
N THR A 247 -1.21 34.46 10.76
CA THR A 247 -0.18 35.52 10.91
C THR A 247 0.72 35.46 9.70
N ILE A 248 0.63 36.48 8.85
CA ILE A 248 1.45 36.59 7.63
C ILE A 248 2.87 36.99 8.01
N GLU A 249 2.99 38.07 8.78
CA GLU A 249 4.27 38.61 9.20
C GLU A 249 4.16 39.22 10.62
N ARG A 250 5.22 39.06 11.40
CA ARG A 250 5.35 39.68 12.71
C ARG A 250 6.54 40.61 12.73
N LEU A 251 6.26 41.90 12.70
CA LEU A 251 7.27 42.89 12.82
C LEU A 251 7.59 43.14 14.30
N SER A 252 8.86 42.98 14.69
CA SER A 252 9.33 43.24 16.06
C SER A 252 10.30 44.39 16.06
N ASN A 253 10.29 45.19 17.14
CA ASN A 253 11.13 46.36 17.31
C ASN A 253 10.90 47.47 16.26
N ILE A 254 9.67 47.66 15.86
CA ILE A 254 9.30 48.77 14.97
C ILE A 254 8.64 49.88 15.75
N VAL A 255 8.90 51.09 15.30
CA VAL A 255 8.15 52.26 15.72
C VAL A 255 6.92 52.36 14.83
N PHE A 256 5.73 52.33 15.42
CA PHE A 256 4.49 52.44 14.67
C PHE A 256 3.66 53.62 15.14
N VAL A 257 2.93 54.20 14.22
CA VAL A 257 2.02 55.32 14.48
C VAL A 257 0.65 54.97 13.92
N GLY A 258 -0.39 55.21 14.67
CA GLY A 258 -1.76 55.06 14.20
C GLY A 258 -2.00 55.95 12.97
N ARG A 259 -2.72 55.46 11.96
CA ARG A 259 -3.05 56.20 10.76
C ARG A 259 -3.80 57.50 11.14
N PRO A 260 -3.29 58.65 10.80
CA PRO A 260 -4.00 59.90 11.05
C PRO A 260 -5.25 59.97 10.16
N SER A 261 -6.31 60.59 10.68
CA SER A 261 -7.61 60.73 9.98
C SER A 261 -7.56 61.65 8.75
N PHE A 262 -6.42 62.30 8.48
CA PHE A 262 -6.22 63.27 7.42
C PHE A 262 -5.11 62.88 6.43
N GLY A 263 -4.81 61.68 6.21
CA GLY A 263 -3.81 61.24 5.23
C GLY A 263 -4.47 60.58 4.02
N GLN A 264 -3.93 60.81 2.80
CA GLN A 264 -4.30 60.05 1.61
C GLN A 264 -3.42 58.79 1.49
N ASP A 265 -3.98 57.71 0.91
CA ASP A 265 -3.21 56.52 0.60
C ASP A 265 -2.05 56.85 -0.35
N ASN A 266 -0.88 56.32 -0.08
CA ASN A 266 0.40 56.62 -0.77
C ASN A 266 0.88 58.09 -0.65
N GLY A 267 0.44 58.81 0.36
CA GLY A 267 0.89 60.15 0.65
C GLY A 267 1.86 60.23 1.83
N SER A 268 2.78 61.16 1.82
CA SER A 268 3.63 61.46 2.99
C SER A 268 2.92 62.45 3.90
N VAL A 269 2.77 62.09 5.16
CA VAL A 269 2.13 62.95 6.18
C VAL A 269 3.12 63.20 7.30
N GLY A 270 3.35 64.51 7.60
CA GLY A 270 4.16 64.91 8.74
C GLY A 270 3.39 64.67 10.06
N ILE A 271 3.97 63.96 10.97
CA ILE A 271 3.44 63.75 12.32
C ILE A 271 4.40 64.38 13.32
N PHE A 272 3.88 65.17 14.24
CA PHE A 272 4.68 65.75 15.33
C PHE A 272 4.71 64.73 16.51
N HIS A 273 5.92 64.36 16.90
CA HIS A 273 6.15 63.57 18.12
C HIS A 273 6.68 64.50 19.20
N GLU A 274 5.93 64.63 20.26
CA GLU A 274 6.36 65.44 21.42
C GLU A 274 7.14 64.52 22.40
N THR A 275 8.45 64.75 22.44
CA THR A 275 9.30 64.06 23.42
C THR A 275 9.47 64.98 24.61
N TYR A 276 8.93 64.64 25.74
CA TYR A 276 9.19 65.30 27.02
C TYR A 276 10.59 64.91 27.54
N LEU A 277 11.61 65.60 27.07
CA LEU A 277 12.88 65.61 27.76
C LEU A 277 12.92 66.84 28.68
N VAL A 278 13.66 66.74 29.77
CA VAL A 278 13.77 67.72 30.87
C VAL A 278 14.16 69.11 30.46
N ALA A 279 14.25 69.42 29.18
CA ALA A 279 14.44 70.75 28.60
C ALA A 279 13.31 71.10 27.62
N PRO A 280 12.58 72.19 27.78
CA PRO A 280 11.49 72.52 26.90
C PRO A 280 12.02 72.98 25.53
N GLY A 281 11.52 72.36 24.45
CA GLY A 281 11.59 72.99 23.16
C GLY A 281 12.18 72.24 21.96
N THR A 282 12.27 70.91 21.97
CA THR A 282 12.64 70.19 20.74
C THR A 282 11.43 69.49 20.17
N VAL A 283 10.84 70.01 19.11
CA VAL A 283 9.82 69.33 18.29
C VAL A 283 10.53 68.64 17.15
N GLU A 284 10.56 67.32 17.15
CA GLU A 284 11.12 66.57 16.05
C GLU A 284 9.97 66.16 15.15
N SER A 285 10.00 66.49 13.87
CA SER A 285 9.00 66.11 12.88
C SER A 285 9.39 64.79 12.26
N LEU A 286 8.58 63.76 12.46
CA LEU A 286 8.70 62.46 11.84
C LEU A 286 7.80 62.38 10.61
N TYR A 287 8.40 62.07 9.45
CA TYR A 287 7.65 61.86 8.22
C TYR A 287 7.47 60.32 8.07
N VAL A 288 6.22 59.89 7.91
CA VAL A 288 5.89 58.47 7.71
C VAL A 288 5.24 58.33 6.33
N ASP A 289 5.85 57.48 5.50
CA ASP A 289 5.26 57.05 4.24
C ASP A 289 4.17 56.01 4.52
N MET A 290 2.97 56.26 4.01
CA MET A 290 1.83 55.35 4.15
C MET A 290 1.64 54.53 2.88
N PRO A 291 2.01 53.23 2.87
CA PRO A 291 1.70 52.33 1.75
C PRO A 291 0.19 52.05 1.65
N ALA A 292 -0.32 51.88 0.42
CA ALA A 292 -1.71 51.55 0.18
C ALA A 292 -2.08 50.20 0.82
N GLY A 293 -3.18 50.16 1.58
CA GLY A 293 -3.75 48.93 2.07
C GLY A 293 -3.54 48.59 3.55
N PHE A 294 -2.84 49.42 4.34
CA PHE A 294 -2.76 49.19 5.79
C PHE A 294 -4.05 49.65 6.49
N GLY A 295 -4.90 48.66 6.83
CA GLY A 295 -6.08 48.89 7.68
C GLY A 295 -5.72 49.22 9.13
N LEU A 296 -6.58 49.95 9.81
CA LEU A 296 -6.48 50.28 11.23
C LEU A 296 -6.32 49.00 12.08
N GLY A 297 -5.14 48.77 12.66
CA GLY A 297 -4.97 47.78 13.71
C GLY A 297 -3.70 46.98 13.67
N GLY A 298 -2.70 47.40 14.40
CA GLY A 298 -1.62 46.59 14.96
C GLY A 298 -0.55 46.05 14.00
N ALA A 299 0.68 46.06 14.46
CA ALA A 299 1.88 45.54 13.78
C ALA A 299 1.89 44.02 13.50
N VAL A 300 0.73 43.39 13.35
CA VAL A 300 0.56 41.98 13.00
C VAL A 300 -0.38 41.94 11.82
N GLY A 301 0.15 41.61 10.66
CA GLY A 301 -0.65 41.28 9.49
C GLY A 301 -1.37 39.95 9.76
N SER A 302 -2.66 40.01 10.05
CA SER A 302 -3.50 38.83 10.26
C SER A 302 -4.77 38.93 9.42
N VAL A 303 -5.18 37.82 8.87
CA VAL A 303 -6.37 37.69 8.03
C VAL A 303 -7.41 36.87 8.76
N PRO A 304 -8.60 37.39 9.10
CA PRO A 304 -9.70 36.62 9.65
C PRO A 304 -10.33 35.77 8.55
N VAL A 305 -10.53 34.45 8.85
CA VAL A 305 -11.03 33.49 7.86
C VAL A 305 -12.02 32.52 8.51
N GLY A 306 -13.12 32.24 7.81
CA GLY A 306 -14.08 31.22 8.20
C GLY A 306 -13.73 29.83 7.61
N GLY A 307 -13.95 28.76 8.38
CA GLY A 307 -13.64 27.41 7.94
C GLY A 307 -14.32 26.30 8.75
N SER A 308 -13.95 25.07 8.49
CA SER A 308 -14.44 23.89 9.21
C SER A 308 -13.31 22.94 9.63
N LEU A 309 -13.55 22.12 10.65
CA LEU A 309 -12.65 21.06 11.08
C LEU A 309 -12.95 19.77 10.30
N GLU A 310 -11.93 19.21 9.65
CA GLU A 310 -12.00 17.90 8.99
C GLU A 310 -11.02 16.91 9.60
N THR A 311 -11.34 15.62 9.46
CA THR A 311 -10.43 14.54 9.85
C THR A 311 -9.23 14.46 8.92
N ALA A 312 -8.03 14.42 9.46
CA ALA A 312 -6.82 14.20 8.69
C ALA A 312 -6.85 12.77 8.10
N ARG A 313 -7.03 12.64 6.78
CA ARG A 313 -6.92 11.35 6.08
C ARG A 313 -5.45 10.97 5.97
N GLY A 314 -5.07 9.88 6.62
CA GLY A 314 -3.78 9.25 6.35
C GLY A 314 -3.72 8.78 4.90
N ARG A 315 -2.94 9.46 4.09
CA ARG A 315 -2.61 9.04 2.72
C ARG A 315 -1.69 7.82 2.86
N ARG A 316 -2.20 6.62 2.62
CA ARG A 316 -1.31 5.49 2.30
C ARG A 316 -0.83 5.72 0.88
N ASP A 317 0.46 6.00 0.72
CA ASP A 317 1.14 5.98 -0.56
C ASP A 317 0.97 4.58 -1.19
N ARG A 318 0.08 4.49 -2.17
CA ARG A 318 0.06 3.44 -3.18
C ARG A 318 0.64 4.04 -4.45
N ASP A 319 1.90 4.35 -4.43
CA ASP A 319 2.66 4.67 -5.63
C ASP A 319 3.96 3.89 -5.62
N ALA A 320 3.88 2.66 -6.06
CA ALA A 320 5.03 1.95 -6.60
C ALA A 320 4.53 0.76 -7.42
N SER A 321 4.13 0.98 -8.65
CA SER A 321 4.34 0.04 -9.75
C SER A 321 3.54 0.48 -10.98
N ALA A 322 4.08 1.39 -11.73
CA ALA A 322 3.78 1.50 -13.15
C ALA A 322 4.89 2.30 -13.84
N ALA A 323 6.02 1.66 -14.00
CA ALA A 323 7.00 2.12 -14.98
C ALA A 323 7.61 0.87 -15.64
N GLY A 324 7.37 0.73 -16.92
CA GLY A 324 8.20 -0.12 -17.74
C GLY A 324 7.48 -1.21 -18.50
N SER A 325 6.96 -0.89 -19.66
CA SER A 325 7.42 -1.51 -20.89
C SER A 325 6.58 -1.04 -22.06
N GLY A 326 6.98 0.03 -22.62
CA GLY A 326 6.75 0.28 -24.03
C GLY A 326 8.05 0.00 -24.73
N MET A 327 8.06 -0.94 -25.65
CA MET A 327 8.78 -0.92 -26.92
C MET A 327 9.01 -2.33 -27.44
N GLY A 328 8.55 -2.56 -28.61
CA GLY A 328 8.84 -3.75 -29.37
C GLY A 328 8.01 -3.77 -30.65
N ALA A 329 8.29 -2.83 -31.54
CA ALA A 329 7.86 -2.92 -32.93
C ALA A 329 8.84 -3.79 -33.73
N GLY A 330 8.31 -4.55 -34.68
CA GLY A 330 9.03 -4.80 -35.94
C GLY A 330 9.43 -6.25 -36.22
N ALA A 331 8.84 -6.71 -37.25
CA ALA A 331 9.09 -7.70 -38.26
C ALA A 331 8.34 -9.01 -38.11
#